data_9d32e0310b647d3ec2e28ed19b323ef2
#
_entry.id   9d32e0310b647d3ec2e28ed19b323ef2
#
_cell.length_a   1.000
_cell.length_b   1.000
_cell.length_c   1.000
_cell.angle_alpha   90.00
_cell.angle_beta   90.00
_cell.angle_gamma   90.00
#
_symmetry.space_group_name_H-M   'P 1'
#
loop_
_entity.id
_entity.type
_entity.pdbx_description
1 polymer ?
#
loop_
_entity_poly.entity_id
_entity_poly.type
_entity_poly.pdbx_seq_one_letter_code
_entity_poly.pdbx_strand_id
1 'polypeptide(L)'
;MKAFTTITTTIANAASLSSEISLDSWTLEAIIMPAAWTTASLTFQAAEASGGTYGNIYDDGGNETTVAAAVDRYIALTGTDKEALGSARWLKIRSGTSGTAVNQGAERTIRLVLRKDW
;
A
#
# COMPACT_ATOMS: atom_id res chain seq x y z
N MET A 1 21.57 -11.91 -5.57
CA MET A 1 21.27 -11.95 -4.12
C MET A 1 19.99 -11.20 -3.84
N LYS A 2 19.29 -11.52 -2.79
CA LYS A 2 18.10 -10.79 -2.37
C LYS A 2 18.11 -10.51 -0.88
N ALA A 3 17.45 -9.43 -0.48
CA ALA A 3 17.28 -9.06 0.92
C ALA A 3 15.82 -8.67 1.15
N PHE A 4 15.37 -8.82 2.39
CA PHE A 4 14.06 -8.38 2.84
C PHE A 4 14.21 -7.41 3.99
N THR A 5 13.28 -6.48 4.08
CA THR A 5 13.13 -5.61 5.26
C THR A 5 11.65 -5.37 5.51
N THR A 6 11.31 -4.97 6.71
CA THR A 6 9.92 -4.62 7.07
C THR A 6 9.89 -3.19 7.55
N ILE A 7 9.00 -2.41 6.98
CA ILE A 7 8.73 -1.03 7.40
C ILE A 7 7.27 -0.88 7.77
N THR A 8 6.90 0.23 8.36
CA THR A 8 5.52 0.50 8.76
C THR A 8 5.02 1.79 8.16
N THR A 9 3.70 1.86 7.98
CA THR A 9 2.99 3.10 7.68
C THR A 9 1.74 3.18 8.52
N THR A 10 1.19 4.38 8.70
CA THR A 10 0.06 4.60 9.59
C THR A 10 -1.05 5.33 8.84
N ILE A 11 -2.28 4.84 9.00
CA ILE A 11 -3.50 5.58 8.65
C ILE A 11 -4.06 6.13 9.96
N ALA A 12 -4.18 7.44 10.04
CA ALA A 12 -4.67 8.10 11.26
C ALA A 12 -6.15 7.79 11.51
N ASN A 13 -6.57 7.95 12.75
CA ASN A 13 -7.98 7.85 13.11
C ASN A 13 -8.81 8.84 12.26
N ALA A 14 -9.93 8.38 11.75
CA ALA A 14 -10.85 9.13 10.90
C ALA A 14 -10.26 9.56 9.55
N ALA A 15 -9.16 8.93 9.14
CA ALA A 15 -8.53 9.12 7.83
C ALA A 15 -8.59 7.84 7.00
N SER A 16 -8.39 7.98 5.70
CA SER A 16 -8.36 6.83 4.77
C SER A 16 -7.01 6.64 4.11
N LEU A 17 -6.14 7.64 4.11
CA LEU A 17 -4.86 7.62 3.40
C LEU A 17 -3.70 7.58 4.40
N SER A 18 -2.74 6.71 4.14
CA SER A 18 -1.58 6.54 5.01
C SER A 18 -0.57 7.69 4.86
N SER A 19 0.39 7.72 5.79
CA SER A 19 1.60 8.50 5.61
C SER A 19 2.40 7.99 4.42
N GLU A 20 3.27 8.82 3.91
CA GLU A 20 4.12 8.56 2.76
C GLU A 20 5.16 7.48 3.06
N ILE A 21 5.39 6.59 2.10
CA ILE A 21 6.35 5.49 2.18
C ILE A 21 7.40 5.67 1.11
N SER A 22 8.67 5.67 1.47
CA SER A 22 9.77 5.63 0.52
C SER A 22 10.11 4.18 0.19
N LEU A 23 10.00 3.77 -1.06
CA LEU A 23 10.40 2.45 -1.51
C LEU A 23 11.84 2.42 -1.99
N ASP A 24 12.31 3.54 -2.57
CA ASP A 24 13.67 3.66 -3.08
C ASP A 24 14.02 2.50 -4.03
N SER A 25 15.06 1.73 -3.72
CA SER A 25 15.45 0.55 -4.52
C SER A 25 14.74 -0.74 -4.11
N TRP A 26 13.78 -0.65 -3.20
CA TRP A 26 13.01 -1.78 -2.71
C TRP A 26 11.71 -1.93 -3.48
N THR A 27 11.23 -3.18 -3.56
CA THR A 27 9.92 -3.52 -4.13
C THR A 27 9.01 -4.03 -3.04
N LEU A 28 7.76 -3.58 -3.04
CA LEU A 28 6.75 -4.06 -2.10
C LEU A 28 6.40 -5.51 -2.41
N GLU A 29 6.63 -6.40 -1.46
CA GLU A 29 6.44 -7.84 -1.62
C GLU A 29 5.20 -8.35 -0.92
N ALA A 30 4.91 -7.83 0.26
CA ALA A 30 3.77 -8.28 1.06
C ALA A 30 3.27 -7.17 1.99
N ILE A 31 2.02 -7.30 2.40
CA ILE A 31 1.37 -6.38 3.34
C ILE A 31 0.88 -7.19 4.53
N ILE A 32 1.23 -6.76 5.74
CA ILE A 32 0.80 -7.41 6.97
C ILE A 32 -0.24 -6.52 7.65
N MET A 33 -1.47 -7.02 7.73
CA MET A 33 -2.60 -6.27 8.26
C MET A 33 -2.63 -6.28 9.80
N PRO A 34 -3.10 -5.19 10.42
CA PRO A 34 -3.24 -5.13 11.89
C PRO A 34 -4.36 -6.03 12.40
N ALA A 35 -4.38 -6.22 13.73
CA ALA A 35 -5.40 -7.02 14.42
C ALA A 35 -6.79 -6.38 14.39
N ALA A 36 -6.89 -5.08 14.16
CA ALA A 36 -8.15 -4.36 14.04
C ALA A 36 -8.15 -3.53 12.76
N TRP A 37 -9.25 -3.57 12.04
CA TRP A 37 -9.38 -2.93 10.74
C TRP A 37 -10.85 -2.64 10.43
N THR A 38 -11.17 -1.39 10.07
CA THR A 38 -12.50 -1.07 9.54
C THR A 38 -12.58 -1.63 8.12
N THR A 39 -13.52 -2.51 7.87
CA THR A 39 -13.60 -3.31 6.63
C THR A 39 -13.50 -2.45 5.37
N ALA A 40 -12.46 -2.68 4.61
CA ALA A 40 -12.20 -2.00 3.34
C ALA A 40 -11.09 -2.73 2.59
N SER A 41 -11.12 -2.66 1.27
CA SER A 41 -9.98 -3.06 0.44
C SER A 41 -8.88 -2.01 0.54
N LEU A 42 -7.68 -2.34 0.07
CA LEU A 42 -6.57 -1.39 -0.06
C LEU A 42 -6.42 -0.97 -1.51
N THR A 43 -6.23 0.32 -1.72
CA THR A 43 -5.78 0.88 -2.99
C THR A 43 -4.58 1.79 -2.71
N PHE A 44 -4.01 2.38 -3.75
CA PHE A 44 -2.68 2.96 -3.62
C PHE A 44 -2.54 4.23 -4.42
N GLN A 45 -1.67 5.11 -3.96
CA GLN A 45 -1.22 6.27 -4.71
C GLN A 45 0.30 6.25 -4.79
N ALA A 46 0.85 6.75 -5.86
CA ALA A 46 2.29 6.87 -6.04
C ALA A 46 2.69 8.26 -6.53
N ALA A 47 3.92 8.65 -6.20
CA ALA A 47 4.54 9.88 -6.65
C ALA A 47 6.00 9.65 -7.02
N GLU A 48 6.56 10.57 -7.81
CA GLU A 48 7.96 10.51 -8.24
C GLU A 48 8.93 11.00 -7.16
N ALA A 49 8.44 11.83 -6.24
CA ALA A 49 9.25 12.47 -5.21
C ALA A 49 8.47 12.61 -3.91
N SER A 50 9.20 12.71 -2.81
CA SER A 50 8.61 13.02 -1.50
C SER A 50 7.86 14.35 -1.54
N GLY A 51 6.64 14.36 -1.03
CA GLY A 51 5.78 15.54 -1.04
C GLY A 51 5.31 15.96 -2.42
N GLY A 52 5.54 15.13 -3.43
CA GLY A 52 5.14 15.40 -4.81
C GLY A 52 3.64 15.22 -5.05
N THR A 53 3.27 15.26 -6.32
CA THR A 53 1.88 15.03 -6.73
C THR A 53 1.63 13.52 -6.80
N TYR A 54 0.69 13.04 -5.98
CA TYR A 54 0.31 11.64 -5.96
C TYR A 54 -0.81 11.36 -6.94
N GLY A 55 -0.68 10.27 -7.69
CA GLY A 55 -1.73 9.74 -8.55
C GLY A 55 -2.20 8.38 -8.06
N ASN A 56 -3.45 8.04 -8.31
CA ASN A 56 -3.96 6.70 -8.02
C ASN A 56 -3.30 5.69 -8.95
N ILE A 57 -2.96 4.51 -8.45
CA ILE A 57 -2.28 3.49 -9.23
C ILE A 57 -3.32 2.64 -9.96
N TYR A 58 -3.19 2.60 -11.27
CA TYR A 58 -3.97 1.74 -12.16
C TYR A 58 -3.01 0.84 -12.95
N ASP A 59 -3.50 -0.33 -13.35
CA ASP A 59 -2.76 -1.12 -14.33
C ASP A 59 -2.96 -0.55 -15.73
N ASP A 60 -2.25 -1.09 -16.71
CA ASP A 60 -2.36 -0.61 -18.10
C ASP A 60 -3.66 -1.00 -18.80
N GLY A 61 -4.47 -1.83 -18.18
CA GLY A 61 -5.82 -2.14 -18.62
C GLY A 61 -6.86 -1.18 -18.08
N GLY A 62 -6.47 -0.18 -17.30
CA GLY A 62 -7.38 0.80 -16.71
C GLY A 62 -8.07 0.36 -15.43
N ASN A 63 -7.58 -0.70 -14.78
CA ASN A 63 -8.14 -1.18 -13.51
C ASN A 63 -7.35 -0.63 -12.33
N GLU A 64 -8.06 -0.05 -11.36
CA GLU A 64 -7.41 0.41 -10.13
C GLU A 64 -6.80 -0.78 -9.38
N THR A 65 -5.52 -0.67 -9.02
CA THR A 65 -4.82 -1.70 -8.26
C THR A 65 -5.45 -1.84 -6.89
N THR A 66 -6.09 -2.98 -6.62
CA THR A 66 -6.89 -3.22 -5.44
C THR A 66 -6.48 -4.53 -4.79
N VAL A 67 -6.24 -4.49 -3.48
CA VAL A 67 -5.86 -5.65 -2.69
C VAL A 67 -6.94 -5.92 -1.66
N ALA A 68 -7.50 -7.13 -1.65
CA ALA A 68 -8.45 -7.54 -0.63
C ALA A 68 -7.76 -7.63 0.73
N ALA A 69 -8.32 -6.97 1.73
CA ALA A 69 -7.72 -6.86 3.05
C ALA A 69 -8.68 -7.25 4.15
N ALA A 70 -8.16 -7.83 5.21
CA ALA A 70 -8.89 -8.15 6.43
C ALA A 70 -7.89 -8.21 7.60
N VAL A 71 -8.41 -8.29 8.84
CA VAL A 71 -7.58 -8.33 10.04
C VAL A 71 -6.62 -9.52 10.02
N ASP A 72 -5.43 -9.34 10.58
CA ASP A 72 -4.42 -10.38 10.81
C ASP A 72 -3.91 -11.09 9.57
N ARG A 73 -4.15 -10.58 8.37
CA ARG A 73 -3.65 -11.21 7.14
C ARG A 73 -2.22 -10.82 6.83
N TYR A 74 -1.45 -11.81 6.42
CA TYR A 74 -0.19 -11.63 5.71
C TYR A 74 -0.53 -11.75 4.22
N ILE A 75 -0.56 -10.64 3.51
CA ILE A 75 -1.01 -10.61 2.12
C ILE A 75 0.21 -10.61 1.21
N ALA A 76 0.49 -11.75 0.58
CA ALA A 76 1.52 -11.83 -0.45
C ALA A 76 1.00 -11.17 -1.73
N LEU A 77 1.75 -10.23 -2.28
CA LEU A 77 1.39 -9.58 -3.54
C LEU A 77 1.78 -10.46 -4.71
N THR A 78 0.88 -10.65 -5.65
CA THR A 78 1.08 -11.52 -6.82
C THR A 78 0.52 -10.86 -8.07
N GLY A 79 0.94 -11.37 -9.24
CA GLY A 79 0.37 -11.03 -10.54
C GLY A 79 0.39 -9.53 -10.85
N THR A 80 -0.71 -9.05 -11.40
CA THR A 80 -0.84 -7.66 -11.87
C THR A 80 -0.69 -6.63 -10.76
N ASP A 81 -1.19 -6.93 -9.56
CA ASP A 81 -1.07 -6.01 -8.41
C ASP A 81 0.40 -5.80 -8.03
N LYS A 82 1.16 -6.88 -7.96
CA LYS A 82 2.60 -6.81 -7.67
C LYS A 82 3.34 -6.03 -8.74
N GLU A 83 3.03 -6.27 -10.00
CA GLU A 83 3.68 -5.59 -11.12
C GLU A 83 3.37 -4.09 -11.12
N ALA A 84 2.11 -3.73 -10.89
CA ALA A 84 1.71 -2.32 -10.83
C ALA A 84 2.39 -1.59 -9.67
N LEU A 85 2.44 -2.21 -8.49
CA LEU A 85 3.08 -1.63 -7.31
C LEU A 85 4.60 -1.58 -7.44
N GLY A 86 5.19 -2.41 -8.27
CA GLY A 86 6.62 -2.40 -8.55
C GLY A 86 7.12 -1.13 -9.24
N SER A 87 6.22 -0.33 -9.81
CA SER A 87 6.57 0.95 -10.45
C SER A 87 6.68 2.11 -9.45
N ALA A 88 6.20 1.94 -8.22
CA ALA A 88 6.12 3.03 -7.25
C ALA A 88 7.49 3.35 -6.63
N ARG A 89 7.81 4.64 -6.52
CA ARG A 89 8.97 5.14 -5.78
C ARG A 89 8.56 5.63 -4.40
N TRP A 90 7.52 6.45 -4.36
CA TRP A 90 6.87 6.95 -3.15
C TRP A 90 5.43 6.46 -3.19
N LEU A 91 4.96 5.93 -2.09
CA LEU A 91 3.70 5.21 -2.03
C LEU A 91 2.87 5.69 -0.85
N LYS A 92 1.55 5.75 -1.05
CA LYS A 92 0.57 5.84 0.03
C LYS A 92 -0.45 4.73 -0.12
N ILE A 93 -0.91 4.19 0.99
CA ILE A 93 -1.94 3.16 1.04
C ILE A 93 -3.26 3.83 1.42
N ARG A 94 -4.30 3.54 0.67
CA ARG A 94 -5.66 4.01 0.95
C ARG A 94 -6.52 2.86 1.45
N SER A 95 -7.30 3.14 2.47
CA SER A 95 -8.44 2.32 2.90
C SER A 95 -9.63 2.64 2.00
N GLY A 96 -10.14 1.65 1.29
CA GLY A 96 -11.18 1.84 0.29
C GLY A 96 -10.63 2.05 -1.12
N THR A 97 -11.45 2.58 -2.02
CA THR A 97 -11.08 2.85 -3.42
C THR A 97 -10.98 4.35 -3.68
N SER A 98 -10.44 4.72 -4.84
CA SER A 98 -10.37 6.14 -5.24
C SER A 98 -11.75 6.77 -5.35
N GLY A 99 -12.77 5.99 -5.72
CA GLY A 99 -14.15 6.46 -5.81
C GLY A 99 -14.90 6.41 -4.49
N THR A 100 -14.49 5.56 -3.55
CA THR A 100 -15.16 5.37 -2.26
C THR A 100 -14.12 5.05 -1.19
N ALA A 101 -13.48 6.09 -0.68
CA ALA A 101 -12.54 5.94 0.43
C ALA A 101 -13.30 5.61 1.73
N VAL A 102 -12.67 4.81 2.58
CA VAL A 102 -13.25 4.39 3.86
C VAL A 102 -12.36 4.88 5.01
N ASN A 103 -12.88 5.77 5.83
CA ASN A 103 -12.15 6.24 7.00
C ASN A 103 -12.03 5.12 8.04
N GLN A 104 -10.86 4.97 8.62
CA GLN A 104 -10.63 4.01 9.68
C GLN A 104 -11.15 4.55 11.01
N GLY A 105 -11.74 3.68 11.83
CA GLY A 105 -12.32 4.04 13.11
C GLY A 105 -11.32 4.23 14.26
N ALA A 106 -10.04 4.03 14.00
CA ALA A 106 -8.93 4.26 14.90
C ALA A 106 -7.64 4.32 14.10
N GLU A 107 -6.54 4.75 14.69
CA GLU A 107 -5.23 4.69 14.05
C GLU A 107 -4.87 3.24 13.72
N ARG A 108 -4.39 3.00 12.50
CA ARG A 108 -3.98 1.67 12.04
C ARG A 108 -2.53 1.71 11.59
N THR A 109 -1.73 0.78 12.10
CA THR A 109 -0.36 0.58 11.64
C THR A 109 -0.31 -0.64 10.74
N ILE A 110 0.14 -0.45 9.51
CA ILE A 110 0.28 -1.51 8.50
C ILE A 110 1.76 -1.77 8.32
N ARG A 111 2.15 -3.04 8.32
CA ARG A 111 3.54 -3.43 8.09
C ARG A 111 3.71 -3.86 6.63
N LEU A 112 4.83 -3.46 6.05
CA LEU A 112 5.14 -3.69 4.64
C LEU A 112 6.44 -4.46 4.54
N VAL A 113 6.40 -5.59 3.86
CA VAL A 113 7.59 -6.40 3.58
C VAL A 113 8.14 -5.95 2.24
N LEU A 114 9.37 -5.47 2.23
CA LEU A 114 10.05 -5.02 1.03
C LEU A 114 11.15 -6.00 0.65
N ARG A 115 11.37 -6.14 -0.64
CA ARG A 115 12.41 -6.99 -1.21
C ARG A 115 13.30 -6.18 -2.14
N LYS A 116 14.57 -6.48 -2.10
CA LYS A 116 15.57 -5.93 -3.02
C LYS A 116 16.40 -7.06 -3.59
N ASP A 117 16.58 -7.04 -4.90
CA ASP A 117 17.43 -7.97 -5.63
C ASP A 117 18.64 -7.23 -6.19
N TRP A 118 19.81 -7.89 -6.17
CA TRP A 118 21.03 -7.38 -6.81
C TRP A 118 22.00 -8.49 -7.19
#